data_cecee4341dc0c97d784d7887f51d497a
#
_entry.id   cecee4341dc0c97d784d7887f51d497a
#
_cell.length_a   1.000
_cell.length_b   1.000
_cell.length_c   1.000
_cell.angle_alpha   90.00
_cell.angle_beta   90.00
_cell.angle_gamma   90.00
#
_symmetry.space_group_name_H-M   'P 1'
#
loop_
_entity.id
_entity.type
_entity.pdbx_description
1 polymer ?
#
loop_
_entity_poly.entity_id
_entity_poly.type
_entity_poly.pdbx_seq_one_letter_code
_entity_poly.pdbx_strand_id
1 'polypeptide(L)'
;MEKSIVDKKLPLWLRVLSWVFLSPVLLAPLVFYGSIFLFDNPPSEWEALGIFFLINSYSLWLIGVVKLSGALYRRYHKAYISVLPHAFLTLIISLLIIWISIRPVDPSTLDEYDYRIFRNTPVAELATAVQANDTMEINRILSTQPTLVNYQDTIYGQSLLMFACMDGHLATVRTLLLHGANPNLYEWGEGKTALISLCNKESPTEEQLKIAEELLRHGAMVKPMRVRLKESQRIFSSNAGDTISVEPLSEAASWSTLPMVKLLLNYGADVNYQGQYTIDDIAYNNPPAVALAMISEHYPIVVCLLEHGANPHLTFYQNKETLLSLVEKKLKEADLPPYDRAQIEQIKRMITAYDRGHKHHY
;
A
#
# COMPACT_ATOMS: atom_id res chain seq x y z
N MET A 1 -60.35 11.11 49.14
CA MET A 1 -60.42 10.88 47.70
C MET A 1 -59.05 10.36 47.25
N GLU A 2 -58.81 9.07 47.46
CA GLU A 2 -57.59 8.37 47.01
C GLU A 2 -57.72 8.09 45.51
N LYS A 3 -56.96 8.78 44.68
CA LYS A 3 -56.81 8.39 43.29
C LYS A 3 -55.96 7.17 43.24
N SER A 4 -56.56 5.99 43.08
CA SER A 4 -55.90 4.75 42.74
C SER A 4 -54.96 4.97 41.53
N ILE A 5 -53.68 4.91 41.76
CA ILE A 5 -52.69 4.88 40.70
C ILE A 5 -52.86 3.46 40.08
N VAL A 6 -53.72 3.37 39.09
CA VAL A 6 -53.82 2.17 38.24
C VAL A 6 -52.50 2.06 37.50
N ASP A 7 -51.73 1.08 37.88
CA ASP A 7 -50.46 0.71 37.23
C ASP A 7 -50.81 0.18 35.80
N LYS A 8 -51.02 1.14 34.85
CA LYS A 8 -51.38 0.81 33.47
C LYS A 8 -50.19 0.22 32.78
N LYS A 9 -50.20 -1.09 32.63
CA LYS A 9 -49.17 -1.81 31.85
C LYS A 9 -49.05 -1.21 30.45
N LEU A 10 -47.81 -1.02 29.99
CA LEU A 10 -47.54 -0.55 28.64
C LEU A 10 -48.19 -1.46 27.60
N PRO A 11 -48.79 -0.92 26.53
CA PRO A 11 -49.40 -1.71 25.48
C PRO A 11 -48.40 -2.68 24.83
N LEU A 12 -48.90 -3.80 24.33
CA LEU A 12 -48.08 -4.87 23.78
C LEU A 12 -47.14 -4.35 22.68
N TRP A 13 -47.66 -3.54 21.76
CA TRP A 13 -46.87 -2.97 20.66
C TRP A 13 -45.71 -2.14 21.16
N LEU A 14 -45.87 -1.35 22.21
CA LEU A 14 -44.79 -0.53 22.77
C LEU A 14 -43.75 -1.39 23.49
N ARG A 15 -44.17 -2.49 24.12
CA ARG A 15 -43.24 -3.46 24.69
C ARG A 15 -42.42 -4.17 23.62
N VAL A 16 -43.08 -4.61 22.54
CA VAL A 16 -42.38 -5.22 21.40
C VAL A 16 -41.38 -4.25 20.78
N LEU A 17 -41.79 -3.00 20.52
CA LEU A 17 -40.90 -1.96 20.00
C LEU A 17 -39.70 -1.75 20.93
N SER A 18 -39.93 -1.71 22.24
CA SER A 18 -38.87 -1.58 23.24
C SER A 18 -37.90 -2.74 23.22
N TRP A 19 -38.36 -3.98 23.06
CA TRP A 19 -37.53 -5.15 22.93
C TRP A 19 -36.71 -5.15 21.65
N VAL A 20 -37.27 -4.75 20.53
CA VAL A 20 -36.54 -4.57 19.28
C VAL A 20 -35.41 -3.54 19.42
N PHE A 21 -35.68 -2.40 20.07
CA PHE A 21 -34.67 -1.36 20.31
C PHE A 21 -33.63 -1.77 21.34
N LEU A 22 -33.96 -2.66 22.29
CA LEU A 22 -33.00 -3.12 23.28
C LEU A 22 -32.17 -4.33 22.81
N SER A 23 -32.61 -5.06 21.79
CA SER A 23 -31.91 -6.25 21.33
C SER A 23 -30.42 -6.01 20.95
N PRO A 24 -30.02 -4.86 20.35
CA PRO A 24 -28.62 -4.58 20.08
C PRO A 24 -27.74 -4.44 21.35
N VAL A 25 -28.34 -4.19 22.53
CA VAL A 25 -27.58 -4.14 23.80
C VAL A 25 -26.88 -5.46 24.09
N LEU A 26 -27.44 -6.57 23.63
CA LEU A 26 -26.83 -7.90 23.76
C LEU A 26 -25.49 -8.01 23.00
N LEU A 27 -25.26 -7.15 22.02
CA LEU A 27 -24.01 -7.08 21.26
C LEU A 27 -22.95 -6.20 21.91
N ALA A 28 -23.26 -5.55 23.05
CA ALA A 28 -22.32 -4.61 23.71
C ALA A 28 -20.93 -5.21 23.95
N PRO A 29 -20.74 -6.47 24.39
CA PRO A 29 -19.41 -7.04 24.56
C PRO A 29 -18.63 -7.15 23.25
N LEU A 30 -19.31 -7.54 22.14
CA LEU A 30 -18.69 -7.64 20.82
C LEU A 30 -18.32 -6.26 20.28
N VAL A 31 -19.20 -5.27 20.48
CA VAL A 31 -18.94 -3.87 20.09
C VAL A 31 -17.77 -3.31 20.88
N PHE A 32 -17.67 -3.59 22.18
CA PHE A 32 -16.56 -3.18 23.01
C PHE A 32 -15.23 -3.76 22.49
N TYR A 33 -15.17 -5.08 22.28
CA TYR A 33 -13.98 -5.72 21.72
C TYR A 33 -13.62 -5.20 20.35
N GLY A 34 -14.59 -5.06 19.45
CA GLY A 34 -14.35 -4.52 18.09
C GLY A 34 -13.87 -3.07 18.10
N SER A 35 -14.33 -2.25 19.05
CA SER A 35 -13.92 -0.84 19.14
C SER A 35 -12.50 -0.63 19.63
N ILE A 36 -11.85 -1.64 20.23
CA ILE A 36 -10.43 -1.58 20.62
C ILE A 36 -9.55 -1.42 19.37
N PHE A 37 -9.91 -2.06 18.26
CA PHE A 37 -9.18 -1.95 16.98
C PHE A 37 -9.22 -0.54 16.35
N LEU A 38 -10.05 0.38 16.85
CA LEU A 38 -10.01 1.79 16.41
C LEU A 38 -8.70 2.49 16.79
N PHE A 39 -7.92 1.91 17.72
CA PHE A 39 -6.65 2.46 18.17
C PHE A 39 -5.45 1.89 17.42
N ASP A 40 -5.64 0.91 16.54
CA ASP A 40 -4.53 0.31 15.77
C ASP A 40 -4.01 1.26 14.67
N ASN A 41 -4.89 2.11 14.12
CA ASN A 41 -4.49 3.15 13.15
C ASN A 41 -5.48 4.34 13.19
N PRO A 42 -5.50 5.16 14.25
CA PRO A 42 -6.47 6.23 14.40
C PRO A 42 -6.09 7.47 13.57
N PRO A 43 -7.08 8.17 13.00
CA PRO A 43 -6.86 9.46 12.32
C PRO A 43 -6.34 10.55 13.29
N SER A 44 -6.75 10.49 14.57
CA SER A 44 -6.13 11.15 15.71
C SER A 44 -6.53 10.43 16.99
N GLU A 45 -5.68 10.46 18.02
CA GLU A 45 -5.96 9.81 19.31
C GLU A 45 -7.26 10.33 19.97
N TRP A 46 -7.54 11.63 19.86
CA TRP A 46 -8.74 12.24 20.39
C TRP A 46 -10.02 11.86 19.65
N GLU A 47 -9.93 11.72 18.32
CA GLU A 47 -11.06 11.27 17.50
C GLU A 47 -11.38 9.79 17.76
N ALA A 48 -10.36 8.93 17.83
CA ALA A 48 -10.53 7.53 18.16
C ALA A 48 -11.17 7.36 19.54
N LEU A 49 -10.72 8.12 20.53
CA LEU A 49 -11.27 8.12 21.88
C LEU A 49 -12.73 8.58 21.89
N GLY A 50 -13.05 9.65 21.15
CA GLY A 50 -14.42 10.16 21.01
C GLY A 50 -15.36 9.12 20.36
N ILE A 51 -14.94 8.49 19.28
CA ILE A 51 -15.68 7.43 18.58
C ILE A 51 -15.86 6.21 19.50
N PHE A 52 -14.81 5.80 20.20
CA PHE A 52 -14.86 4.70 21.16
C PHE A 52 -15.94 4.94 22.24
N PHE A 53 -15.95 6.11 22.88
CA PHE A 53 -16.96 6.45 23.89
C PHE A 53 -18.35 6.53 23.30
N LEU A 54 -18.52 7.10 22.10
CA LEU A 54 -19.79 7.20 21.41
C LEU A 54 -20.37 5.79 21.12
N ILE A 55 -19.55 4.93 20.56
CA ILE A 55 -19.94 3.56 20.21
C ILE A 55 -20.28 2.78 21.49
N ASN A 56 -19.46 2.83 22.52
CA ASN A 56 -19.70 2.04 23.74
C ASN A 56 -20.83 2.60 24.62
N SER A 57 -21.21 3.87 24.45
CA SER A 57 -22.37 4.46 25.17
C SER A 57 -23.72 4.11 24.53
N TYR A 58 -23.77 3.49 23.34
CA TYR A 58 -25.03 3.24 22.60
C TYR A 58 -26.06 2.47 23.44
N SER A 59 -25.64 1.53 24.27
CA SER A 59 -26.52 0.75 25.15
C SER A 59 -27.26 1.61 26.15
N LEU A 60 -26.60 2.63 26.72
CA LEU A 60 -27.19 3.59 27.64
C LEU A 60 -28.21 4.47 26.92
N TRP A 61 -27.91 4.88 25.71
CA TRP A 61 -28.83 5.68 24.88
C TRP A 61 -30.10 4.89 24.55
N LEU A 62 -29.98 3.63 24.15
CA LEU A 62 -31.13 2.76 23.86
C LEU A 62 -32.01 2.56 25.09
N ILE A 63 -31.42 2.28 26.26
CA ILE A 63 -32.14 2.15 27.53
C ILE A 63 -32.85 3.45 27.89
N GLY A 64 -32.17 4.59 27.72
CA GLY A 64 -32.73 5.93 27.97
C GLY A 64 -33.95 6.21 27.11
N VAL A 65 -33.87 5.94 25.81
CA VAL A 65 -35.00 6.12 24.86
C VAL A 65 -36.19 5.27 25.23
N VAL A 66 -35.97 4.00 25.57
CA VAL A 66 -37.07 3.09 25.98
C VAL A 66 -37.74 3.55 27.28
N LYS A 67 -36.96 3.97 28.28
CA LYS A 67 -37.52 4.51 29.54
C LYS A 67 -38.32 5.79 29.31
N LEU A 68 -37.78 6.73 28.49
CA LEU A 68 -38.45 7.97 28.17
C LEU A 68 -39.75 7.74 27.40
N SER A 69 -39.73 6.87 26.40
CA SER A 69 -40.93 6.45 25.65
C SER A 69 -42.05 5.90 26.56
N GLY A 70 -41.67 5.00 27.47
CA GLY A 70 -42.58 4.46 28.46
C GLY A 70 -43.16 5.51 29.41
N ALA A 71 -42.33 6.47 29.84
CA ALA A 71 -42.76 7.59 30.69
C ALA A 71 -43.76 8.54 29.97
N LEU A 72 -43.44 8.88 28.71
CA LEU A 72 -44.31 9.70 27.87
C LEU A 72 -45.66 9.02 27.60
N TYR A 73 -45.66 7.74 27.34
CA TYR A 73 -46.90 6.99 27.17
C TYR A 73 -47.78 7.01 28.46
N ARG A 74 -47.19 6.76 29.60
CA ARG A 74 -47.88 6.82 30.89
C ARG A 74 -48.48 8.20 31.18
N ARG A 75 -47.75 9.29 30.81
CA ARG A 75 -48.19 10.67 31.08
C ARG A 75 -49.25 11.16 30.11
N TYR A 76 -49.12 10.89 28.83
CA TYR A 76 -49.97 11.48 27.79
C TYR A 76 -50.97 10.51 27.15
N HIS A 77 -50.79 9.21 27.32
CA HIS A 77 -51.61 8.14 26.72
C HIS A 77 -51.81 8.23 25.20
N LYS A 78 -50.90 8.90 24.49
CA LYS A 78 -50.92 9.08 23.04
C LYS A 78 -49.77 8.32 22.41
N ALA A 79 -50.11 7.38 21.49
CA ALA A 79 -49.13 6.52 20.86
C ALA A 79 -48.02 7.29 20.11
N TYR A 80 -48.39 8.33 19.36
CA TYR A 80 -47.42 9.10 18.58
C TYR A 80 -46.38 9.84 19.45
N ILE A 81 -46.77 10.32 20.63
CA ILE A 81 -45.87 10.98 21.56
C ILE A 81 -44.84 9.97 22.12
N SER A 82 -45.26 8.75 22.38
CA SER A 82 -44.34 7.72 22.89
C SER A 82 -43.35 7.17 21.87
N VAL A 83 -43.62 7.35 20.58
CA VAL A 83 -42.71 6.93 19.50
C VAL A 83 -41.68 8.01 19.18
N LEU A 84 -41.91 9.28 19.52
CA LEU A 84 -40.99 10.40 19.22
C LEU A 84 -39.54 10.17 19.65
N PRO A 85 -39.22 9.64 20.85
CA PRO A 85 -37.81 9.40 21.22
C PRO A 85 -37.12 8.39 20.30
N HIS A 86 -37.80 7.36 19.87
CA HIS A 86 -37.28 6.37 18.94
C HIS A 86 -37.01 6.98 17.56
N ALA A 87 -37.99 7.73 17.03
CA ALA A 87 -37.87 8.41 15.74
C ALA A 87 -36.72 9.46 15.78
N PHE A 88 -36.57 10.19 16.88
CA PHE A 88 -35.51 11.16 17.06
C PHE A 88 -34.11 10.49 17.09
N LEU A 89 -33.97 9.38 17.84
CA LEU A 89 -32.71 8.66 17.89
C LEU A 89 -32.33 8.08 16.51
N THR A 90 -33.28 7.47 15.79
CA THR A 90 -33.04 6.95 14.44
C THR A 90 -32.66 8.06 13.48
N LEU A 91 -33.27 9.23 13.56
CA LEU A 91 -32.90 10.39 12.75
C LEU A 91 -31.46 10.85 13.05
N ILE A 92 -31.10 10.97 14.34
CA ILE A 92 -29.73 11.35 14.72
C ILE A 92 -28.71 10.34 14.19
N ILE A 93 -28.95 9.04 14.36
CA ILE A 93 -28.05 7.99 13.87
C ILE A 93 -27.94 8.05 12.35
N SER A 94 -29.05 8.25 11.64
CA SER A 94 -29.04 8.38 10.18
C SER A 94 -28.24 9.60 9.72
N LEU A 95 -28.42 10.76 10.37
CA LEU A 95 -27.66 11.97 10.08
C LEU A 95 -26.17 11.79 10.40
N LEU A 96 -25.84 11.08 11.47
CA LEU A 96 -24.46 10.78 11.84
C LEU A 96 -23.81 9.87 10.80
N ILE A 97 -24.50 8.81 10.35
CA ILE A 97 -24.00 7.90 9.29
C ILE A 97 -23.76 8.69 7.99
N ILE A 98 -24.73 9.56 7.61
CA ILE A 98 -24.58 10.41 6.44
C ILE A 98 -23.38 11.34 6.61
N TRP A 99 -23.23 11.99 7.76
CA TRP A 99 -22.11 12.88 8.04
C TRP A 99 -20.75 12.17 7.96
N ILE A 100 -20.63 10.97 8.57
CA ILE A 100 -19.41 10.16 8.48
C ILE A 100 -19.13 9.74 7.02
N SER A 101 -20.20 9.40 6.27
CA SER A 101 -20.06 8.97 4.86
C SER A 101 -19.66 10.10 3.92
N ILE A 102 -20.04 11.35 4.24
CA ILE A 102 -19.72 12.55 3.43
C ILE A 102 -18.43 13.21 3.89
N ARG A 103 -17.94 12.88 5.09
CA ARG A 103 -16.73 13.49 5.63
C ARG A 103 -15.58 13.29 4.64
N PRO A 104 -14.93 14.39 4.19
CA PRO A 104 -13.74 14.23 3.36
C PRO A 104 -12.69 13.45 4.16
N VAL A 105 -12.24 12.34 3.59
CA VAL A 105 -11.09 11.63 4.12
C VAL A 105 -9.89 12.53 3.90
N ASP A 106 -9.11 12.80 4.93
CA ASP A 106 -7.84 13.49 4.76
C ASP A 106 -6.90 12.54 4.00
N PRO A 107 -6.54 12.86 2.75
CA PRO A 107 -5.74 11.95 1.96
C PRO A 107 -4.34 11.71 2.56
N SER A 108 -3.84 12.63 3.40
CA SER A 108 -2.54 12.47 4.08
C SER A 108 -2.54 11.38 5.15
N THR A 109 -3.73 10.89 5.55
CA THR A 109 -3.90 9.79 6.52
C THR A 109 -4.13 8.45 5.86
N LEU A 110 -4.12 8.39 4.54
CA LEU A 110 -4.34 7.15 3.80
C LEU A 110 -3.02 6.39 3.63
N ASP A 111 -3.11 5.08 3.72
CA ASP A 111 -1.99 4.19 3.41
C ASP A 111 -1.63 4.25 1.93
N GLU A 112 -0.41 3.83 1.61
CA GLU A 112 0.05 3.68 0.24
C GLU A 112 -0.89 2.71 -0.52
N TYR A 113 -1.27 3.09 -1.75
CA TYR A 113 -2.22 2.36 -2.60
C TYR A 113 -3.67 2.25 -2.07
N ASP A 114 -4.13 3.22 -1.28
CA ASP A 114 -5.53 3.33 -0.89
C ASP A 114 -6.35 4.06 -1.96
N TYR A 115 -7.30 3.37 -2.59
CA TYR A 115 -8.15 3.94 -3.65
C TYR A 115 -8.99 5.14 -3.21
N ARG A 116 -9.19 5.36 -1.90
CA ARG A 116 -9.91 6.53 -1.37
C ARG A 116 -9.23 7.85 -1.72
N ILE A 117 -7.95 7.85 -2.08
CA ILE A 117 -7.21 9.01 -2.55
C ILE A 117 -7.83 9.63 -3.82
N PHE A 118 -8.50 8.81 -4.64
CA PHE A 118 -9.17 9.25 -5.86
C PHE A 118 -10.63 9.67 -5.66
N ARG A 119 -11.21 9.57 -4.46
CA ARG A 119 -12.66 9.73 -4.22
C ARG A 119 -13.25 11.05 -4.72
N ASN A 120 -12.53 12.15 -4.60
CA ASN A 120 -13.00 13.49 -5.00
C ASN A 120 -12.24 14.04 -6.22
N THR A 121 -11.78 13.15 -7.08
CA THR A 121 -11.02 13.49 -8.28
C THR A 121 -11.81 13.17 -9.54
N PRO A 122 -11.42 13.70 -10.70
CA PRO A 122 -12.06 13.37 -11.97
C PRO A 122 -12.02 11.88 -12.32
N VAL A 123 -11.12 11.11 -11.70
CA VAL A 123 -10.96 9.66 -11.96
C VAL A 123 -11.65 8.76 -10.94
N ALA A 124 -12.49 9.28 -10.06
CA ALA A 124 -13.12 8.49 -9.00
C ALA A 124 -13.93 7.28 -9.53
N GLU A 125 -14.67 7.47 -10.63
CA GLU A 125 -15.43 6.39 -11.29
C GLU A 125 -14.47 5.36 -11.90
N LEU A 126 -13.42 5.80 -12.59
CA LEU A 126 -12.39 4.93 -13.14
C LEU A 126 -11.64 4.18 -12.04
N ALA A 127 -11.30 4.85 -10.93
CA ALA A 127 -10.64 4.21 -9.79
C ALA A 127 -11.49 3.09 -9.19
N THR A 128 -12.80 3.30 -9.08
CA THR A 128 -13.75 2.26 -8.62
C THR A 128 -13.77 1.06 -9.57
N ALA A 129 -13.78 1.29 -10.88
CA ALA A 129 -13.75 0.23 -11.88
C ALA A 129 -12.42 -0.55 -11.86
N VAL A 130 -11.29 0.15 -11.67
CA VAL A 130 -9.95 -0.45 -11.53
C VAL A 130 -9.89 -1.32 -10.27
N GLN A 131 -10.35 -0.82 -9.14
CA GLN A 131 -10.41 -1.57 -7.88
C GLN A 131 -11.28 -2.83 -7.99
N ALA A 132 -12.40 -2.73 -8.71
CA ALA A 132 -13.30 -3.86 -8.96
C ALA A 132 -12.79 -4.83 -10.05
N ASN A 133 -11.65 -4.54 -10.70
CA ASN A 133 -11.13 -5.28 -11.86
C ASN A 133 -12.17 -5.39 -13.01
N ASP A 134 -13.04 -4.35 -13.16
CA ASP A 134 -14.10 -4.29 -14.18
C ASP A 134 -13.56 -3.68 -15.48
N THR A 135 -13.03 -4.53 -16.33
CA THR A 135 -12.48 -4.12 -17.63
C THR A 135 -13.53 -3.57 -18.60
N MET A 136 -14.80 -3.95 -18.46
CA MET A 136 -15.88 -3.43 -19.31
C MET A 136 -16.16 -1.98 -18.96
N GLU A 137 -16.24 -1.65 -17.68
CA GLU A 137 -16.48 -0.30 -17.22
C GLU A 137 -15.27 0.60 -17.49
N ILE A 138 -14.03 0.09 -17.29
CA ILE A 138 -12.80 0.80 -17.66
C ILE A 138 -12.82 1.18 -19.15
N ASN A 139 -13.14 0.22 -20.04
CA ASN A 139 -13.26 0.48 -21.47
C ASN A 139 -14.33 1.54 -21.78
N ARG A 140 -15.50 1.50 -21.14
CA ARG A 140 -16.58 2.46 -21.31
C ARG A 140 -16.11 3.87 -20.96
N ILE A 141 -15.48 4.04 -19.78
CA ILE A 141 -15.01 5.34 -19.29
C ILE A 141 -13.91 5.88 -20.19
N LEU A 142 -12.87 5.10 -20.48
CA LEU A 142 -11.71 5.56 -21.23
C LEU A 142 -12.00 5.79 -22.73
N SER A 143 -13.02 5.13 -23.28
CA SER A 143 -13.48 5.44 -24.64
C SER A 143 -14.09 6.84 -24.76
N THR A 144 -14.69 7.36 -23.69
CA THR A 144 -15.28 8.69 -23.66
C THR A 144 -14.35 9.76 -23.12
N GLN A 145 -13.44 9.39 -22.20
CA GLN A 145 -12.53 10.28 -21.50
C GLN A 145 -11.10 9.71 -21.47
N PRO A 146 -10.40 9.62 -22.61
CA PRO A 146 -9.10 8.97 -22.72
C PRO A 146 -7.99 9.66 -21.89
N THR A 147 -8.13 10.95 -21.61
CA THR A 147 -7.15 11.72 -20.82
C THR A 147 -7.03 11.27 -19.37
N LEU A 148 -8.04 10.57 -18.84
CA LEU A 148 -8.05 10.11 -17.46
C LEU A 148 -7.05 8.97 -17.20
N VAL A 149 -6.63 8.22 -18.21
CA VAL A 149 -5.77 7.02 -18.06
C VAL A 149 -4.44 7.32 -17.38
N ASN A 150 -3.88 8.52 -17.57
CA ASN A 150 -2.60 8.97 -17.02
C ASN A 150 -2.75 9.96 -15.86
N TYR A 151 -3.93 10.03 -15.26
CA TYR A 151 -4.12 10.87 -14.08
C TYR A 151 -3.25 10.36 -12.93
N GLN A 152 -2.52 11.28 -12.30
CA GLN A 152 -1.78 11.04 -11.07
C GLN A 152 -2.47 11.78 -9.92
N ASP A 153 -2.62 11.13 -8.77
CA ASP A 153 -3.15 11.81 -7.60
C ASP A 153 -2.29 13.00 -7.20
N THR A 154 -2.88 13.95 -6.45
CA THR A 154 -2.22 15.21 -6.13
C THR A 154 -1.34 15.16 -4.89
N ILE A 155 -1.25 14.02 -4.20
CA ILE A 155 -0.52 13.86 -2.94
C ILE A 155 0.75 13.05 -3.17
N TYR A 156 0.60 11.82 -3.65
CA TYR A 156 1.71 10.89 -3.86
C TYR A 156 2.16 10.79 -5.33
N GLY A 157 1.38 11.31 -6.28
CA GLY A 157 1.67 11.19 -7.70
C GLY A 157 1.47 9.78 -8.25
N GLN A 158 0.68 8.97 -7.57
CA GLN A 158 0.39 7.61 -7.99
C GLN A 158 -0.66 7.60 -9.12
N SER A 159 -0.51 6.67 -10.06
CA SER A 159 -1.45 6.45 -11.16
C SER A 159 -2.29 5.20 -10.93
N LEU A 160 -3.47 5.12 -11.56
CA LEU A 160 -4.32 3.91 -11.48
C LEU A 160 -3.63 2.67 -12.06
N LEU A 161 -2.69 2.83 -12.99
CA LEU A 161 -1.86 1.72 -13.48
C LEU A 161 -1.00 1.13 -12.34
N MET A 162 -0.41 1.97 -11.48
CA MET A 162 0.36 1.50 -10.32
C MET A 162 -0.51 0.69 -9.36
N PHE A 163 -1.72 1.17 -9.04
CA PHE A 163 -2.67 0.46 -8.20
C PHE A 163 -3.04 -0.92 -8.78
N ALA A 164 -3.42 -0.96 -10.06
CA ALA A 164 -3.77 -2.23 -10.72
C ALA A 164 -2.60 -3.24 -10.73
N CYS A 165 -1.36 -2.77 -10.84
CA CYS A 165 -0.16 -3.60 -10.77
C CYS A 165 0.04 -4.18 -9.37
N MET A 166 -0.12 -3.36 -8.33
CA MET A 166 0.04 -3.79 -6.94
C MET A 166 -1.03 -4.79 -6.51
N ASP A 167 -2.27 -4.61 -6.97
CA ASP A 167 -3.39 -5.54 -6.74
C ASP A 167 -3.24 -6.87 -7.51
N GLY A 168 -2.37 -6.92 -8.52
CA GLY A 168 -2.22 -8.10 -9.35
C GLY A 168 -3.32 -8.26 -10.41
N HIS A 169 -4.01 -7.19 -10.77
CA HIS A 169 -5.13 -7.20 -11.72
C HIS A 169 -4.65 -7.20 -13.19
N LEU A 170 -4.11 -8.32 -13.68
CA LEU A 170 -3.52 -8.43 -15.03
C LEU A 170 -4.47 -7.96 -16.14
N ALA A 171 -5.76 -8.30 -16.07
CA ALA A 171 -6.74 -7.88 -17.09
C ALA A 171 -6.92 -6.36 -17.12
N THR A 172 -7.03 -5.73 -15.95
CA THR A 172 -7.11 -4.28 -15.81
C THR A 172 -5.83 -3.60 -16.31
N VAL A 173 -4.64 -4.11 -15.95
CA VAL A 173 -3.35 -3.59 -16.43
C VAL A 173 -3.29 -3.59 -17.95
N ARG A 174 -3.63 -4.70 -18.59
CA ARG A 174 -3.70 -4.80 -20.06
C ARG A 174 -4.67 -3.77 -20.65
N THR A 175 -5.85 -3.64 -20.07
CA THR A 175 -6.85 -2.67 -20.53
C THR A 175 -6.34 -1.24 -20.42
N LEU A 176 -5.74 -0.86 -19.29
CA LEU A 176 -5.17 0.47 -19.11
C LEU A 176 -4.04 0.75 -20.12
N LEU A 177 -3.13 -0.20 -20.33
CA LEU A 177 -2.02 -0.09 -21.30
C LEU A 177 -2.54 0.04 -22.74
N LEU A 178 -3.57 -0.71 -23.12
CA LEU A 178 -4.23 -0.59 -24.43
C LEU A 178 -4.87 0.79 -24.64
N HIS A 179 -5.35 1.44 -23.59
CA HIS A 179 -5.84 2.82 -23.62
C HIS A 179 -4.73 3.88 -23.49
N GLY A 180 -3.46 3.48 -23.54
CA GLY A 180 -2.33 4.41 -23.55
C GLY A 180 -1.87 4.84 -22.16
N ALA A 181 -2.08 4.01 -21.14
CA ALA A 181 -1.45 4.24 -19.84
C ALA A 181 0.07 4.26 -19.99
N ASN A 182 0.71 5.30 -19.46
CA ASN A 182 2.16 5.44 -19.49
C ASN A 182 2.79 4.63 -18.33
N PRO A 183 3.52 3.53 -18.61
CA PRO A 183 4.12 2.70 -17.57
C PRO A 183 5.29 3.37 -16.85
N ASN A 184 5.76 4.52 -17.34
CA ASN A 184 6.92 5.25 -16.82
C ASN A 184 6.53 6.47 -15.96
N LEU A 185 5.26 6.66 -15.67
CA LEU A 185 4.88 7.59 -14.61
C LEU A 185 5.47 7.11 -13.29
N TYR A 186 5.94 8.05 -12.48
CA TYR A 186 6.55 7.75 -11.18
C TYR A 186 5.83 8.51 -10.07
N GLU A 187 5.77 7.90 -8.90
CA GLU A 187 5.28 8.56 -7.70
C GLU A 187 6.31 9.57 -7.16
N TRP A 188 5.84 10.53 -6.36
CA TRP A 188 6.65 11.70 -6.01
C TRP A 188 7.54 11.54 -4.77
N GLY A 189 7.31 10.49 -3.97
CA GLY A 189 8.06 10.24 -2.73
C GLY A 189 9.44 9.66 -3.01
N GLU A 190 9.50 8.51 -3.66
CA GLU A 190 10.72 7.75 -3.93
C GLU A 190 11.03 7.62 -5.43
N GLY A 191 10.16 8.14 -6.30
CA GLY A 191 10.34 8.09 -7.75
C GLY A 191 10.07 6.72 -8.37
N LYS A 192 9.32 5.85 -7.67
CA LYS A 192 9.01 4.51 -8.14
C LYS A 192 7.99 4.54 -9.27
N THR A 193 8.25 3.78 -10.33
CA THR A 193 7.28 3.45 -11.38
C THR A 193 6.51 2.17 -11.01
N ALA A 194 5.45 1.85 -11.74
CA ALA A 194 4.73 0.59 -11.56
C ALA A 194 5.66 -0.65 -11.62
N LEU A 195 6.64 -0.67 -12.53
CA LEU A 195 7.61 -1.75 -12.63
C LEU A 195 8.53 -1.82 -11.40
N ILE A 196 9.03 -0.68 -10.93
CA ILE A 196 9.93 -0.60 -9.76
C ILE A 196 9.19 -1.05 -8.50
N SER A 197 7.93 -0.65 -8.32
CA SER A 197 7.11 -1.10 -7.18
C SER A 197 6.93 -2.63 -7.16
N LEU A 198 6.81 -3.27 -8.34
CA LEU A 198 6.77 -4.73 -8.44
C LEU A 198 8.13 -5.37 -8.13
N CYS A 199 9.23 -4.72 -8.50
CA CYS A 199 10.59 -5.19 -8.21
C CYS A 199 10.92 -5.12 -6.71
N ASN A 200 10.27 -4.22 -5.96
CA ASN A 200 10.45 -4.04 -4.52
C ASN A 200 9.55 -4.96 -3.67
N LYS A 201 9.06 -6.05 -4.23
CA LYS A 201 8.27 -7.07 -3.51
C LYS A 201 9.11 -8.31 -3.22
N GLU A 202 9.15 -8.72 -1.95
CA GLU A 202 9.89 -9.92 -1.52
C GLU A 202 9.42 -11.20 -2.22
N SER A 203 8.13 -11.29 -2.52
CA SER A 203 7.53 -12.48 -3.14
C SER A 203 6.44 -12.07 -4.12
N PRO A 204 6.78 -11.58 -5.31
CA PRO A 204 5.79 -11.27 -6.33
C PRO A 204 5.06 -12.54 -6.74
N THR A 205 3.73 -12.46 -6.88
CA THR A 205 2.92 -13.56 -7.38
C THR A 205 3.20 -13.83 -8.85
N GLU A 206 2.78 -15.00 -9.35
CA GLU A 206 2.89 -15.33 -10.79
C GLU A 206 2.15 -14.31 -11.67
N GLU A 207 1.00 -13.81 -11.19
CA GLU A 207 0.25 -12.74 -11.88
C GLU A 207 1.07 -11.44 -11.94
N GLN A 208 1.75 -11.07 -10.85
CA GLN A 208 2.58 -9.87 -10.82
C GLN A 208 3.82 -9.99 -11.71
N LEU A 209 4.40 -11.18 -11.86
CA LEU A 209 5.45 -11.42 -12.85
C LEU A 209 4.93 -11.24 -14.29
N LYS A 210 3.73 -11.75 -14.59
CA LYS A 210 3.07 -11.51 -15.88
C LYS A 210 2.78 -10.02 -16.11
N ILE A 211 2.37 -9.31 -15.07
CA ILE A 211 2.16 -7.85 -15.13
C ILE A 211 3.47 -7.12 -15.44
N ALA A 212 4.57 -7.47 -14.76
CA ALA A 212 5.88 -6.90 -15.05
C ALA A 212 6.29 -7.13 -16.52
N GLU A 213 6.03 -8.33 -17.08
CA GLU A 213 6.28 -8.62 -18.49
C GLU A 213 5.39 -7.76 -19.42
N GLU A 214 4.12 -7.58 -19.09
CA GLU A 214 3.23 -6.70 -19.87
C GLU A 214 3.68 -5.24 -19.83
N LEU A 215 4.08 -4.73 -18.67
CA LEU A 215 4.65 -3.39 -18.55
C LEU A 215 5.88 -3.22 -19.45
N LEU A 216 6.80 -4.19 -19.44
CA LEU A 216 8.01 -4.20 -20.26
C LEU A 216 7.69 -4.26 -21.76
N ARG A 217 6.73 -5.06 -22.19
CA ARG A 217 6.23 -5.11 -23.57
C ARG A 217 5.65 -3.80 -24.04
N HIS A 218 5.07 -3.00 -23.12
CA HIS A 218 4.50 -1.69 -23.41
C HIS A 218 5.46 -0.53 -23.11
N GLY A 219 6.77 -0.81 -23.02
CA GLY A 219 7.81 0.20 -22.95
C GLY A 219 8.12 0.71 -21.54
N ALA A 220 7.83 -0.07 -20.50
CA ALA A 220 8.37 0.23 -19.17
C ALA A 220 9.89 0.22 -19.21
N MET A 221 10.50 1.25 -18.63
CA MET A 221 11.95 1.44 -18.68
C MET A 221 12.65 0.49 -17.70
N VAL A 222 13.56 -0.32 -18.22
CA VAL A 222 14.53 -1.11 -17.43
C VAL A 222 15.80 -0.34 -17.13
N LYS A 223 16.04 0.74 -17.87
CA LYS A 223 17.21 1.61 -17.67
C LYS A 223 16.98 2.52 -16.47
N PRO A 224 18.08 2.90 -15.78
CA PRO A 224 18.00 3.82 -14.66
C PRO A 224 17.33 5.12 -15.06
N MET A 225 16.44 5.59 -14.21
CA MET A 225 15.77 6.87 -14.37
C MET A 225 16.24 7.83 -13.26
N ARG A 226 16.67 9.03 -13.67
CA ARG A 226 16.95 10.10 -12.71
C ARG A 226 15.71 10.91 -12.46
N VAL A 227 15.22 10.86 -11.25
CA VAL A 227 14.03 11.58 -10.82
C VAL A 227 14.41 12.72 -9.91
N ARG A 228 13.97 13.93 -10.22
CA ARG A 228 14.11 15.08 -9.33
C ARG A 228 12.88 15.18 -8.45
N LEU A 229 13.04 14.93 -7.16
CA LEU A 229 11.96 15.03 -6.19
C LEU A 229 11.56 16.48 -5.95
N LYS A 230 10.27 16.76 -5.90
CA LYS A 230 9.77 18.11 -5.58
C LYS A 230 9.81 18.33 -4.07
N GLU A 231 10.23 19.52 -3.65
CA GLU A 231 10.43 19.89 -2.24
C GLU A 231 9.18 19.74 -1.36
N SER A 232 7.99 19.97 -1.93
CA SER A 232 6.69 19.88 -1.23
C SER A 232 6.14 18.46 -1.08
N GLN A 233 6.79 17.45 -1.65
CA GLN A 233 6.27 16.09 -1.78
C GLN A 233 7.18 15.04 -1.14
N ARG A 234 8.11 15.49 -0.29
CA ARG A 234 9.10 14.64 0.37
C ARG A 234 8.59 14.10 1.67
N ILE A 235 8.43 12.79 1.73
CA ILE A 235 8.12 12.09 2.97
C ILE A 235 9.41 11.64 3.68
N PHE A 236 10.51 11.38 2.95
CA PHE A 236 11.71 10.74 3.52
C PHE A 236 13.08 11.29 3.13
N SER A 237 13.22 12.37 2.35
CA SER A 237 14.52 12.88 1.92
C SER A 237 14.93 14.18 2.62
N SER A 238 16.21 14.31 2.99
CA SER A 238 16.74 15.37 3.83
C SER A 238 17.15 16.65 3.11
N ASN A 239 17.35 16.65 1.77
CA ASN A 239 17.88 17.82 1.04
C ASN A 239 17.06 18.21 -0.20
N ALA A 240 16.75 19.52 -0.36
CA ALA A 240 16.03 20.06 -1.49
C ALA A 240 16.85 19.96 -2.79
N GLY A 241 16.23 19.44 -3.87
CA GLY A 241 16.85 19.35 -5.18
C GLY A 241 17.59 18.04 -5.48
N ASP A 242 17.58 17.07 -4.57
CA ASP A 242 18.23 15.78 -4.77
C ASP A 242 17.66 15.04 -5.96
N THR A 243 18.53 14.48 -6.75
CA THR A 243 18.17 13.57 -7.82
C THR A 243 18.42 12.16 -7.32
N ILE A 244 17.36 11.36 -7.25
CA ILE A 244 17.49 9.92 -6.98
C ILE A 244 17.59 9.17 -8.31
N SER A 245 18.42 8.14 -8.30
CA SER A 245 18.50 7.20 -9.41
C SER A 245 17.79 5.93 -9.00
N VAL A 246 16.69 5.64 -9.67
CA VAL A 246 15.89 4.44 -9.41
C VAL A 246 16.09 3.48 -10.56
N GLU A 247 16.41 2.23 -10.24
CA GLU A 247 16.72 1.22 -11.24
C GLU A 247 16.05 -0.12 -10.88
N PRO A 248 15.26 -0.68 -11.80
CA PRO A 248 14.49 -1.89 -11.52
C PRO A 248 15.35 -3.11 -11.11
N LEU A 249 16.56 -3.27 -11.71
CA LEU A 249 17.40 -4.42 -11.43
C LEU A 249 18.01 -4.37 -10.02
N SER A 250 18.41 -3.20 -9.54
CA SER A 250 18.91 -3.01 -8.18
C SER A 250 17.82 -3.30 -7.12
N GLU A 251 16.61 -2.81 -7.35
CA GLU A 251 15.46 -3.11 -6.49
C GLU A 251 15.15 -4.61 -6.48
N ALA A 252 15.07 -5.24 -7.66
CA ALA A 252 14.80 -6.67 -7.77
C ALA A 252 15.90 -7.53 -7.11
N ALA A 253 17.17 -7.10 -7.21
CA ALA A 253 18.29 -7.80 -6.60
C ALA A 253 18.25 -7.75 -5.07
N SER A 254 17.73 -6.65 -4.50
CA SER A 254 17.63 -6.43 -3.05
C SER A 254 16.41 -7.10 -2.43
N TRP A 255 15.27 -7.06 -3.11
CA TRP A 255 13.98 -7.34 -2.48
C TRP A 255 13.15 -8.42 -3.15
N SER A 256 13.45 -8.79 -4.41
CA SER A 256 12.56 -9.64 -5.19
C SER A 256 13.09 -11.06 -5.39
N THR A 257 12.61 -11.71 -6.43
CA THR A 257 12.89 -13.11 -6.73
C THR A 257 13.74 -13.27 -7.99
N LEU A 258 14.42 -14.42 -8.10
CA LEU A 258 15.22 -14.76 -9.27
C LEU A 258 14.44 -14.69 -10.62
N PRO A 259 13.14 -15.07 -10.72
CA PRO A 259 12.36 -14.86 -11.94
C PRO A 259 12.25 -13.40 -12.37
N MET A 260 12.06 -12.47 -11.44
CA MET A 260 11.99 -11.03 -11.73
C MET A 260 13.34 -10.52 -12.26
N VAL A 261 14.44 -10.88 -11.62
CA VAL A 261 15.80 -10.52 -12.07
C VAL A 261 16.06 -11.03 -13.49
N LYS A 262 15.74 -12.30 -13.78
CA LYS A 262 15.87 -12.89 -15.12
C LYS A 262 15.01 -12.16 -16.15
N LEU A 263 13.79 -11.80 -15.79
CA LEU A 263 12.91 -11.03 -16.67
C LEU A 263 13.54 -9.69 -17.04
N LEU A 264 14.04 -8.93 -16.06
CA LEU A 264 14.67 -7.63 -16.31
C LEU A 264 15.93 -7.75 -17.18
N LEU A 265 16.78 -8.75 -16.92
CA LEU A 265 17.98 -9.03 -17.73
C LEU A 265 17.62 -9.37 -19.18
N ASN A 266 16.57 -10.16 -19.42
CA ASN A 266 16.07 -10.51 -20.76
C ASN A 266 15.58 -9.25 -21.52
N TYR A 267 15.11 -8.22 -20.82
CA TYR A 267 14.71 -6.94 -21.40
C TYR A 267 15.84 -5.90 -21.43
N GLY A 268 17.08 -6.32 -21.16
CA GLY A 268 18.28 -5.50 -21.34
C GLY A 268 18.59 -4.56 -20.19
N ALA A 269 18.25 -4.93 -18.96
CA ALA A 269 18.77 -4.22 -17.78
C ALA A 269 20.30 -4.29 -17.74
N ASP A 270 20.93 -3.16 -17.38
CA ASP A 270 22.39 -3.07 -17.28
C ASP A 270 22.86 -3.70 -15.96
N VAL A 271 23.46 -4.87 -16.06
CA VAL A 271 23.96 -5.65 -14.91
C VAL A 271 25.04 -4.92 -14.12
N ASN A 272 25.73 -3.94 -14.74
CA ASN A 272 26.85 -3.21 -14.17
C ASN A 272 26.52 -1.76 -13.82
N TYR A 273 25.25 -1.38 -13.90
CA TYR A 273 24.85 -0.04 -13.52
C TYR A 273 25.13 0.24 -12.04
N GLN A 274 25.63 1.45 -11.79
CA GLN A 274 25.79 1.99 -10.44
C GLN A 274 25.19 3.41 -10.38
N GLY A 275 24.19 3.59 -9.53
CA GLY A 275 23.73 4.90 -9.14
C GLY A 275 24.79 5.64 -8.33
N GLN A 276 24.62 6.94 -8.16
CA GLN A 276 25.47 7.77 -7.33
C GLN A 276 24.66 8.54 -6.30
N TYR A 277 25.24 8.75 -5.15
CA TYR A 277 24.74 9.65 -4.11
C TYR A 277 25.84 10.60 -3.66
N THR A 278 25.48 11.73 -3.10
CA THR A 278 26.45 12.77 -2.70
C THR A 278 26.36 13.01 -1.20
N ILE A 279 27.50 13.04 -0.52
CA ILE A 279 27.65 13.47 0.88
C ILE A 279 28.76 14.53 0.91
N ASP A 280 28.48 15.69 1.52
CA ASP A 280 29.43 16.80 1.65
C ASP A 280 30.11 17.17 0.30
N ASP A 281 29.32 17.26 -0.77
CA ASP A 281 29.71 17.52 -2.15
C ASP A 281 30.64 16.47 -2.78
N ILE A 282 30.84 15.31 -2.13
CA ILE A 282 31.61 14.18 -2.66
C ILE A 282 30.64 13.12 -3.19
N ALA A 283 30.79 12.74 -4.46
CA ALA A 283 29.99 11.68 -5.09
C ALA A 283 30.52 10.28 -4.73
N TYR A 284 29.63 9.41 -4.32
CA TYR A 284 29.91 8.00 -4.03
C TYR A 284 29.04 7.11 -4.91
N ASN A 285 29.57 5.95 -5.27
CA ASN A 285 28.79 4.96 -6.02
C ASN A 285 27.92 4.13 -5.07
N ASN A 286 26.68 3.90 -5.48
CA ASN A 286 25.82 2.90 -4.86
C ASN A 286 26.34 1.49 -5.14
N PRO A 287 25.99 0.49 -4.31
CA PRO A 287 26.27 -0.90 -4.64
C PRO A 287 25.60 -1.29 -5.97
N PRO A 288 26.32 -2.00 -6.88
CA PRO A 288 25.68 -2.57 -8.06
C PRO A 288 24.72 -3.70 -7.66
N ALA A 289 23.81 -4.08 -8.55
CA ALA A 289 22.79 -5.11 -8.29
C ALA A 289 23.39 -6.41 -7.70
N VAL A 290 24.57 -6.84 -8.17
CA VAL A 290 25.25 -8.05 -7.67
C VAL A 290 25.70 -7.90 -6.22
N ALA A 291 26.14 -6.70 -5.80
CA ALA A 291 26.51 -6.45 -4.42
C ALA A 291 25.28 -6.33 -3.51
N LEU A 292 24.19 -5.71 -4.00
CA LEU A 292 22.92 -5.64 -3.28
C LEU A 292 22.35 -7.04 -3.04
N ALA A 293 22.35 -7.91 -4.05
CA ALA A 293 21.91 -9.30 -3.90
C ALA A 293 22.76 -10.06 -2.85
N MET A 294 24.08 -9.78 -2.79
CA MET A 294 24.95 -10.39 -1.78
C MET A 294 24.67 -9.87 -0.38
N ILE A 295 24.41 -8.58 -0.22
CA ILE A 295 24.05 -7.93 1.05
C ILE A 295 22.72 -8.47 1.58
N SER A 296 21.74 -8.69 0.69
CA SER A 296 20.43 -9.25 1.00
C SER A 296 20.40 -10.79 1.10
N GLU A 297 21.57 -11.44 0.99
CA GLU A 297 21.73 -12.90 1.07
C GLU A 297 20.98 -13.69 -0.02
N HIS A 298 20.68 -13.04 -1.14
CA HIS A 298 20.02 -13.64 -2.30
C HIS A 298 21.06 -14.35 -3.21
N TYR A 299 21.75 -15.37 -2.69
CA TYR A 299 22.87 -16.04 -3.38
C TYR A 299 22.53 -16.56 -4.79
N PRO A 300 21.33 -17.14 -5.06
CA PRO A 300 20.96 -17.53 -6.41
C PRO A 300 20.89 -16.36 -7.39
N ILE A 301 20.54 -15.16 -6.92
CA ILE A 301 20.52 -13.92 -7.72
C ILE A 301 21.96 -13.48 -8.00
N VAL A 302 22.85 -13.55 -7.01
CA VAL A 302 24.29 -13.23 -7.20
C VAL A 302 24.88 -14.10 -8.31
N VAL A 303 24.63 -15.41 -8.26
CA VAL A 303 25.07 -16.37 -9.30
C VAL A 303 24.54 -15.97 -10.66
N CYS A 304 23.24 -15.72 -10.76
CA CYS A 304 22.61 -15.31 -12.02
C CYS A 304 23.21 -14.03 -12.59
N LEU A 305 23.46 -13.01 -11.76
CA LEU A 305 24.04 -11.75 -12.20
C LEU A 305 25.49 -11.93 -12.68
N LEU A 306 26.29 -12.76 -12.00
CA LEU A 306 27.64 -13.10 -12.43
C LEU A 306 27.64 -13.86 -13.78
N GLU A 307 26.70 -14.77 -13.99
CA GLU A 307 26.50 -15.49 -15.27
C GLU A 307 26.15 -14.52 -16.42
N HIS A 308 25.50 -13.40 -16.10
CA HIS A 308 25.16 -12.34 -17.07
C HIS A 308 26.23 -11.23 -17.16
N GLY A 309 27.44 -11.47 -16.63
CA GLY A 309 28.57 -10.57 -16.80
C GLY A 309 28.65 -9.44 -15.79
N ALA A 310 28.08 -9.60 -14.60
CA ALA A 310 28.29 -8.63 -13.51
C ALA A 310 29.79 -8.55 -13.16
N ASN A 311 30.29 -7.31 -13.11
CA ASN A 311 31.68 -7.05 -12.74
C ASN A 311 31.87 -7.10 -11.21
N PRO A 312 32.60 -8.07 -10.66
CA PRO A 312 32.78 -8.22 -9.22
C PRO A 312 33.70 -7.19 -8.58
N HIS A 313 34.40 -6.39 -9.39
CA HIS A 313 35.39 -5.39 -8.93
C HIS A 313 34.84 -3.97 -8.85
N LEU A 314 33.61 -3.74 -9.21
CA LEU A 314 32.98 -2.43 -9.02
C LEU A 314 33.01 -2.06 -7.53
N THR A 315 33.56 -0.89 -7.26
CA THR A 315 33.67 -0.36 -5.89
C THR A 315 32.46 0.49 -5.54
N PHE A 316 32.01 0.41 -4.31
CA PHE A 316 30.85 1.15 -3.80
C PHE A 316 31.10 1.62 -2.35
N TYR A 317 30.27 2.52 -1.88
CA TYR A 317 30.41 3.22 -0.61
C TYR A 317 31.72 4.00 -0.45
N GLN A 318 31.89 4.68 0.66
CA GLN A 318 33.08 5.47 0.98
C GLN A 318 34.32 4.61 1.17
N ASN A 319 34.15 3.41 1.72
CA ASN A 319 35.23 2.46 2.00
C ASN A 319 35.68 1.63 0.80
N LYS A 320 35.11 1.90 -0.39
CA LYS A 320 35.42 1.19 -1.64
C LYS A 320 35.30 -0.33 -1.54
N GLU A 321 34.23 -0.81 -0.90
CA GLU A 321 33.90 -2.23 -0.88
C GLU A 321 33.73 -2.78 -2.29
N THR A 322 33.92 -4.11 -2.44
CA THR A 322 33.69 -4.86 -3.68
C THR A 322 32.90 -6.12 -3.36
N LEU A 323 32.35 -6.79 -4.38
CA LEU A 323 31.68 -8.08 -4.17
C LEU A 323 32.60 -9.09 -3.49
N LEU A 324 33.90 -9.14 -3.88
CA LEU A 324 34.87 -10.06 -3.27
C LEU A 324 35.04 -9.79 -1.77
N SER A 325 35.14 -8.50 -1.38
CA SER A 325 35.27 -8.13 0.03
C SER A 325 34.04 -8.55 0.87
N LEU A 326 32.82 -8.44 0.31
CA LEU A 326 31.60 -8.93 0.96
C LEU A 326 31.60 -10.45 1.11
N VAL A 327 31.98 -11.17 0.07
CA VAL A 327 32.10 -12.65 0.07
C VAL A 327 33.08 -13.11 1.14
N GLU A 328 34.27 -12.49 1.22
CA GLU A 328 35.29 -12.86 2.21
C GLU A 328 34.86 -12.52 3.64
N LYS A 329 34.15 -11.41 3.83
CA LYS A 329 33.58 -11.03 5.11
C LYS A 329 32.56 -12.06 5.57
N LYS A 330 31.64 -12.46 4.69
CA LYS A 330 30.57 -13.42 4.99
C LYS A 330 31.11 -14.82 5.30
N LEU A 331 32.16 -15.28 4.58
CA LEU A 331 32.81 -16.58 4.83
C LEU A 331 33.51 -16.65 6.19
N LYS A 332 33.83 -15.52 6.82
CA LYS A 332 34.46 -15.47 8.17
C LYS A 332 33.45 -15.58 9.30
N GLU A 333 32.15 -15.49 9.03
CA GLU A 333 31.10 -15.67 10.04
C GLU A 333 31.14 -17.09 10.60
N ALA A 334 31.19 -17.21 11.94
CA ALA A 334 31.35 -18.49 12.63
C ALA A 334 30.09 -19.39 12.49
N ASP A 335 28.91 -18.76 12.49
CA ASP A 335 27.61 -19.45 12.51
C ASP A 335 26.96 -19.56 11.12
N LEU A 336 27.77 -19.40 10.04
CA LEU A 336 27.27 -19.48 8.67
C LEU A 336 26.74 -20.89 8.34
N PRO A 337 25.45 -21.06 7.96
CA PRO A 337 24.88 -22.34 7.61
C PRO A 337 25.68 -23.05 6.51
N PRO A 338 25.82 -24.40 6.56
CA PRO A 338 26.61 -25.15 5.57
C PRO A 338 26.11 -24.95 4.12
N TYR A 339 24.80 -24.82 3.94
CA TYR A 339 24.18 -24.56 2.64
C TYR A 339 24.61 -23.20 2.07
N ASP A 340 24.50 -22.15 2.88
CA ASP A 340 24.89 -20.78 2.48
C ASP A 340 26.38 -20.69 2.21
N ARG A 341 27.19 -21.33 3.07
CA ARG A 341 28.65 -21.42 2.87
C ARG A 341 29.00 -22.02 1.52
N ALA A 342 28.34 -23.12 1.11
CA ALA A 342 28.59 -23.76 -0.18
C ALA A 342 28.26 -22.84 -1.36
N GLN A 343 27.14 -22.08 -1.28
CA GLN A 343 26.78 -21.09 -2.30
C GLN A 343 27.79 -19.94 -2.37
N ILE A 344 28.20 -19.39 -1.23
CA ILE A 344 29.17 -18.30 -1.18
C ILE A 344 30.54 -18.76 -1.70
N GLU A 345 30.95 -19.99 -1.43
CA GLU A 345 32.17 -20.57 -2.01
C GLU A 345 32.05 -20.75 -3.54
N GLN A 346 30.87 -21.09 -4.04
CA GLN A 346 30.60 -21.10 -5.49
C GLN A 346 30.78 -19.70 -6.07
N ILE A 347 30.17 -18.67 -5.46
CA ILE A 347 30.33 -17.27 -5.87
C ILE A 347 31.80 -16.89 -5.90
N LYS A 348 32.58 -17.22 -4.86
CA LYS A 348 34.02 -16.96 -4.80
C LYS A 348 34.77 -17.60 -5.96
N ARG A 349 34.43 -18.85 -6.30
CA ARG A 349 35.01 -19.53 -7.49
C ARG A 349 34.69 -18.82 -8.79
N MET A 350 33.46 -18.32 -8.96
CA MET A 350 33.06 -17.56 -10.14
C MET A 350 33.84 -16.24 -10.26
N ILE A 351 34.02 -15.51 -9.18
CA ILE A 351 34.86 -14.29 -9.16
C ILE A 351 36.29 -14.62 -9.57
N THR A 352 36.88 -15.70 -9.02
CA THR A 352 38.23 -16.15 -9.39
C THR A 352 38.33 -16.55 -10.87
N ALA A 353 37.29 -17.14 -11.43
CA ALA A 353 37.23 -17.49 -12.85
C ALA A 353 37.14 -16.24 -13.74
N TYR A 354 36.33 -15.26 -13.33
CA TYR A 354 36.25 -13.96 -13.99
C TYR A 354 37.62 -13.30 -14.10
N ASP A 355 38.43 -13.28 -13.02
CA ASP A 355 39.75 -12.71 -12.96
C ASP A 355 40.74 -13.41 -13.92
N ARG A 356 40.67 -14.72 -14.05
CA ARG A 356 41.51 -15.48 -14.99
C ARG A 356 41.17 -15.16 -16.44
N GLY A 357 39.88 -15.01 -16.76
CA GLY A 357 39.44 -14.67 -18.11
C GLY A 357 39.85 -13.27 -18.56
N HIS A 358 39.96 -12.33 -17.63
CA HIS A 358 40.29 -10.92 -17.92
C HIS A 358 41.78 -10.59 -17.80
N LYS A 359 42.61 -11.48 -17.25
CA LYS A 359 44.10 -11.29 -17.18
C LYS A 359 44.79 -11.41 -18.53
N HIS A 360 44.13 -11.84 -19.60
CA HIS A 360 44.72 -12.01 -20.92
C HIS A 360 44.51 -10.81 -21.86
N HIS A 361 43.99 -9.68 -21.38
CA HIS A 361 43.73 -8.49 -22.19
C HIS A 361 44.52 -7.22 -21.75
N TYR A 362 45.62 -7.38 -21.00
CA TYR A 362 46.57 -6.31 -20.67
C TYR A 362 47.98 -6.65 -21.14
#